data_40891e1e2122b7f823da1bb1ebfa496e
#
_entry.id   40891e1e2122b7f823da1bb1ebfa496e
#
_cell.length_a   1.000
_cell.length_b   1.000
_cell.length_c   1.000
_cell.angle_alpha   90.00
_cell.angle_beta   90.00
_cell.angle_gamma   90.00
#
_symmetry.space_group_name_H-M   'P 1'
#
loop_
_entity.id
_entity.type
_entity.pdbx_description
1 polymer ?
#
loop_
_entity_poly.entity_id
_entity_poly.type
_entity_poly.pdbx_seq_one_letter_code
_entity_poly.pdbx_strand_id
1 'polypeptide(L)'
;SEMCIRDRDIYEGEGLEGVPRGTVKAFRVLAYEYAYNRTPSDHWAQGVQSGWDIKRLLGTVPVEEDGSAIFKIPANTPISLQPLDSEGRAIQWMRSWLTGMPGETVSCVGCHEDQNQLPIPKRVKASAMAPHEITKPEGGVRSFTFDLEVQPVLDRACIACHDGSNKLADFTGGKIDKFSGFGVSYLNLHPYVYRQGPEAEIEVLDPYEYHASVSPLIKILKTGHHGVELTDKEWQALYNWIDFNAPYHGKFKANEFKGVEQISRRTELTEKYARSGVDWQAEIRSYAKYLEGQEKPAPVKPEKKEYKDKDVKVKGWPFDKAAAQTMLAKEGETKMSIELAPGVKMNFVRVPAGSFVMGSNRGHSDYSPAHKQVVKKGFWMGEIEVSNEQFRTIFPEHDSRFIRQLW
;
A
#
# COMPACT_ATOMS: atom_id res chain seq x y z
N SER A 1 -8.27 -24.93 -19.31
CA SER A 1 -6.96 -25.58 -19.17
C SER A 1 -6.24 -25.01 -17.98
N GLU A 2 -5.51 -25.84 -17.24
CA GLU A 2 -4.77 -25.49 -16.04
C GLU A 2 -3.28 -25.77 -16.23
N MET A 3 -2.47 -25.07 -15.45
CA MET A 3 -1.05 -25.33 -15.22
C MET A 3 -0.74 -25.31 -13.73
N CYS A 4 0.41 -25.79 -13.32
CA CYS A 4 0.84 -25.76 -11.93
C CYS A 4 2.01 -24.78 -11.73
N ILE A 5 2.01 -24.10 -10.58
CA ILE A 5 3.17 -23.41 -10.05
C ILE A 5 3.66 -24.18 -8.82
N ARG A 6 4.98 -24.39 -8.76
CA ARG A 6 5.64 -24.93 -7.58
C ARG A 6 6.73 -23.97 -7.16
N ASP A 7 6.59 -23.38 -5.99
CA ASP A 7 7.64 -22.62 -5.34
C ASP A 7 8.30 -23.46 -4.26
N ARG A 8 9.63 -23.52 -4.28
CA ARG A 8 10.39 -24.31 -3.31
C ARG A 8 10.54 -23.61 -1.97
N ASP A 9 10.71 -22.30 -2.00
CA ASP A 9 10.89 -21.49 -0.80
C ASP A 9 10.78 -20.01 -1.13
N ILE A 10 9.65 -19.43 -0.84
CA ILE A 10 9.36 -18.02 -1.15
C ILE A 10 10.31 -17.01 -0.49
N TYR A 11 11.03 -17.43 0.55
CA TYR A 11 12.00 -16.57 1.27
C TYR A 11 13.41 -16.62 0.70
N GLU A 12 13.64 -17.40 -0.37
CA GLU A 12 14.86 -17.33 -1.14
C GLU A 12 14.82 -16.11 -2.08
N GLY A 13 15.97 -15.46 -2.29
CA GLY A 13 16.08 -14.29 -3.15
C GLY A 13 15.80 -12.95 -2.47
N GLU A 14 15.95 -11.88 -3.24
CA GLU A 14 15.92 -10.50 -2.75
C GLU A 14 14.52 -10.00 -2.39
N GLY A 15 13.50 -10.51 -3.08
CA GLY A 15 12.13 -9.94 -2.98
C GLY A 15 11.48 -10.06 -1.60
N LEU A 16 11.94 -10.95 -0.73
CA LEU A 16 11.51 -11.09 0.66
C LEU A 16 12.68 -11.03 1.65
N GLU A 17 13.78 -10.38 1.27
CA GLU A 17 14.92 -10.20 2.16
C GLU A 17 14.51 -9.51 3.46
N GLY A 18 14.98 -10.03 4.59
CA GLY A 18 14.66 -9.51 5.93
C GLY A 18 13.26 -9.86 6.45
N VAL A 19 12.38 -10.48 5.65
CA VAL A 19 11.07 -10.93 6.12
C VAL A 19 11.21 -12.21 6.94
N PRO A 20 10.78 -12.25 8.22
CA PRO A 20 10.87 -13.45 9.04
C PRO A 20 10.09 -14.63 8.42
N ARG A 21 10.69 -15.82 8.43
CA ARG A 21 10.01 -17.03 7.97
C ARG A 21 8.72 -17.26 8.75
N GLY A 22 7.69 -17.70 8.04
CA GLY A 22 6.36 -17.88 8.59
C GLY A 22 5.50 -16.61 8.62
N THR A 23 5.99 -15.46 8.19
CA THR A 23 5.20 -14.24 8.02
C THR A 23 4.19 -14.38 6.89
N VAL A 24 4.61 -14.91 5.75
CA VAL A 24 3.72 -15.15 4.60
C VAL A 24 2.84 -16.36 4.88
N LYS A 25 1.53 -16.18 4.72
CA LYS A 25 0.51 -17.21 4.95
C LYS A 25 -0.13 -17.71 3.66
N ALA A 26 -0.16 -16.87 2.65
CA ALA A 26 -0.79 -17.19 1.36
C ALA A 26 -0.18 -16.35 0.24
N PHE A 27 -0.45 -16.76 -1.00
CA PHE A 27 -0.36 -15.86 -2.14
C PHE A 27 -1.75 -15.38 -2.54
N ARG A 28 -1.88 -14.11 -2.85
CA ARG A 28 -2.97 -13.59 -3.67
C ARG A 28 -2.59 -13.74 -5.12
N VAL A 29 -3.48 -14.36 -5.89
CA VAL A 29 -3.29 -14.64 -7.32
C VAL A 29 -4.10 -13.65 -8.13
N LEU A 30 -3.43 -12.87 -8.95
CA LEU A 30 -4.03 -11.87 -9.83
C LEU A 30 -3.78 -12.28 -11.28
N ALA A 31 -4.78 -12.14 -12.14
CA ALA A 31 -4.61 -12.23 -13.58
C ALA A 31 -4.54 -10.83 -14.19
N TYR A 32 -3.58 -10.63 -15.07
CA TYR A 32 -3.53 -9.43 -15.90
C TYR A 32 -4.44 -9.59 -17.10
N GLU A 33 -5.07 -8.48 -17.46
CA GLU A 33 -5.87 -8.41 -18.67
C GLU A 33 -5.03 -7.97 -19.87
N TYR A 34 -5.43 -8.39 -21.03
CA TYR A 34 -4.77 -7.97 -22.26
C TYR A 34 -4.86 -6.46 -22.46
N ALA A 35 -3.77 -5.88 -22.94
CA ALA A 35 -3.63 -4.44 -23.10
C ALA A 35 -4.72 -3.83 -24.00
N TYR A 36 -5.16 -2.66 -23.59
CA TYR A 36 -6.04 -1.83 -24.38
C TYR A 36 -5.30 -1.15 -25.54
N ASN A 37 -6.04 -0.79 -26.57
CA ASN A 37 -5.46 -0.07 -27.69
C ASN A 37 -5.15 1.38 -27.28
N ARG A 38 -3.93 1.85 -27.57
CA ARG A 38 -3.47 3.24 -27.35
C ARG A 38 -3.41 3.73 -25.89
N THR A 39 -3.24 2.83 -24.95
CA THR A 39 -3.18 3.21 -23.53
C THR A 39 -1.78 3.27 -22.89
N PRO A 40 -0.68 2.81 -23.52
CA PRO A 40 0.61 2.64 -22.81
C PRO A 40 1.21 3.92 -22.23
N SER A 41 0.77 5.10 -22.70
CA SER A 41 1.28 6.40 -22.23
C SER A 41 0.30 7.15 -21.33
N ASP A 42 -0.85 6.55 -20.99
CA ASP A 42 -1.89 7.24 -20.24
C ASP A 42 -1.94 6.75 -18.78
N HIS A 43 -1.16 7.40 -17.95
CA HIS A 43 -1.06 7.09 -16.52
C HIS A 43 -2.34 7.39 -15.71
N TRP A 44 -3.36 7.94 -16.37
CA TRP A 44 -4.66 8.27 -15.78
C TRP A 44 -5.79 7.34 -16.22
N ALA A 45 -5.46 6.29 -16.94
CA ALA A 45 -6.47 5.41 -17.52
C ALA A 45 -7.19 4.54 -16.47
N GLN A 46 -6.47 4.04 -15.49
CA GLN A 46 -6.97 3.13 -14.45
C GLN A 46 -7.17 3.82 -13.09
N GLY A 47 -6.42 4.87 -12.85
CA GLY A 47 -6.41 5.61 -11.60
C GLY A 47 -5.37 6.72 -11.66
N VAL A 48 -5.26 7.52 -10.59
CA VAL A 48 -4.26 8.59 -10.51
C VAL A 48 -2.87 7.99 -10.60
N GLN A 49 -2.12 8.32 -11.65
CA GLN A 49 -0.74 7.86 -11.86
C GLN A 49 -0.57 6.34 -11.60
N SER A 50 -1.61 5.56 -11.86
CA SER A 50 -1.54 4.11 -11.76
C SER A 50 -0.96 3.52 -13.04
N GLY A 51 -0.52 2.25 -12.96
CA GLY A 51 -0.20 1.49 -14.16
C GLY A 51 -1.43 1.38 -15.07
N TRP A 52 -1.19 0.97 -16.30
CA TRP A 52 -2.21 0.77 -17.34
C TRP A 52 -2.81 -0.64 -17.33
N ASP A 53 -2.39 -1.48 -16.40
CA ASP A 53 -2.78 -2.87 -16.28
C ASP A 53 -4.04 -3.04 -15.43
N ILE A 54 -5.02 -3.75 -15.96
CA ILE A 54 -6.18 -4.21 -15.21
C ILE A 54 -5.87 -5.57 -14.61
N LYS A 55 -6.09 -5.69 -13.31
CA LYS A 55 -5.92 -6.93 -12.56
C LYS A 55 -7.26 -7.53 -12.19
N ARG A 56 -7.43 -8.82 -12.46
CA ARG A 56 -8.55 -9.63 -11.96
C ARG A 56 -8.12 -10.40 -10.73
N LEU A 57 -8.88 -10.30 -9.67
CA LEU A 57 -8.67 -11.09 -8.46
C LEU A 57 -9.18 -12.52 -8.69
N LEU A 58 -8.26 -13.46 -8.82
CA LEU A 58 -8.59 -14.88 -8.97
C LEU A 58 -8.87 -15.53 -7.60
N GLY A 59 -8.15 -15.14 -6.56
CA GLY A 59 -8.30 -15.65 -5.21
C GLY A 59 -6.97 -15.79 -4.48
N THR A 60 -6.92 -16.75 -3.55
CA THR A 60 -5.74 -17.01 -2.73
C THR A 60 -5.36 -18.48 -2.73
N VAL A 61 -4.08 -18.77 -2.49
CA VAL A 61 -3.55 -20.12 -2.28
C VAL A 61 -2.63 -20.12 -1.06
N PRO A 62 -2.62 -21.19 -0.26
CA PRO A 62 -1.79 -21.24 0.94
C PRO A 62 -0.30 -21.33 0.60
N VAL A 63 0.52 -20.83 1.52
CA VAL A 63 1.95 -21.06 1.60
C VAL A 63 2.20 -21.97 2.80
N GLU A 64 2.99 -23.01 2.61
CA GLU A 64 3.31 -23.98 3.66
C GLU A 64 4.25 -23.39 4.71
N GLU A 65 4.30 -23.97 5.89
CA GLU A 65 5.14 -23.49 7.01
C GLU A 65 6.63 -23.42 6.68
N ASP A 66 7.07 -24.28 5.75
CA ASP A 66 8.47 -24.29 5.29
C ASP A 66 8.75 -23.28 4.19
N GLY A 67 7.75 -22.46 3.82
CA GLY A 67 7.84 -21.45 2.77
C GLY A 67 7.60 -22.00 1.36
N SER A 68 7.31 -23.27 1.21
CA SER A 68 7.00 -23.85 -0.10
C SER A 68 5.53 -23.68 -0.47
N ALA A 69 5.22 -23.70 -1.77
CA ALA A 69 3.85 -23.66 -2.28
C ALA A 69 3.70 -24.50 -3.54
N ILE A 70 2.54 -25.09 -3.75
CA ILE A 70 2.16 -25.75 -5.00
C ILE A 70 0.66 -25.54 -5.26
N PHE A 71 0.32 -25.00 -6.43
CA PHE A 71 -1.06 -24.67 -6.75
C PHE A 71 -1.31 -24.62 -8.25
N LYS A 72 -2.58 -24.70 -8.62
CA LYS A 72 -3.03 -24.58 -10.00
C LYS A 72 -3.42 -23.14 -10.34
N ILE A 73 -3.18 -22.77 -11.58
CA ILE A 73 -3.64 -21.49 -12.16
C ILE A 73 -4.19 -21.72 -13.57
N PRO A 74 -4.98 -20.79 -14.11
CA PRO A 74 -5.37 -20.84 -15.52
C PRO A 74 -4.17 -20.79 -16.45
N ALA A 75 -4.09 -21.74 -17.39
CA ALA A 75 -3.04 -21.72 -18.41
C ALA A 75 -3.24 -20.59 -19.41
N ASN A 76 -2.16 -20.19 -20.08
CA ASN A 76 -2.13 -19.10 -21.06
C ASN A 76 -2.65 -17.75 -20.52
N THR A 77 -2.65 -17.58 -19.23
CA THR A 77 -3.14 -16.37 -18.54
C THR A 77 -1.96 -15.71 -17.84
N PRO A 78 -1.65 -14.44 -18.14
CA PRO A 78 -0.63 -13.72 -17.41
C PRO A 78 -1.07 -13.53 -15.95
N ILE A 79 -0.29 -14.01 -15.01
CA ILE A 79 -0.59 -13.87 -13.57
C ILE A 79 0.52 -13.16 -12.82
N SER A 80 0.15 -12.55 -11.72
CA SER A 80 1.03 -11.98 -10.73
C SER A 80 0.67 -12.52 -9.34
N LEU A 81 1.69 -12.65 -8.50
CA LEU A 81 1.55 -13.15 -7.14
C LEU A 81 1.88 -12.05 -6.12
N GLN A 82 1.11 -12.00 -5.06
CA GLN A 82 1.39 -11.14 -3.92
C GLN A 82 1.47 -12.01 -2.66
N PRO A 83 2.65 -12.12 -2.00
CA PRO A 83 2.74 -12.77 -0.70
C PRO A 83 1.99 -11.96 0.35
N LEU A 84 1.13 -12.64 1.11
CA LEU A 84 0.23 -12.06 2.10
C LEU A 84 0.64 -12.42 3.52
N ASP A 85 0.50 -11.45 4.43
CA ASP A 85 0.61 -11.67 5.86
C ASP A 85 -0.67 -12.32 6.44
N SER A 86 -0.70 -12.49 7.77
CA SER A 86 -1.83 -13.09 8.48
C SER A 86 -3.13 -12.26 8.43
N GLU A 87 -3.06 -10.98 8.10
CA GLU A 87 -4.21 -10.11 7.92
C GLU A 87 -4.67 -10.03 6.45
N GLY A 88 -3.96 -10.69 5.53
CA GLY A 88 -4.25 -10.65 4.10
C GLY A 88 -3.70 -9.41 3.38
N ARG A 89 -2.73 -8.71 3.96
CA ARG A 89 -2.05 -7.57 3.35
C ARG A 89 -0.83 -8.04 2.57
N ALA A 90 -0.59 -7.43 1.41
CA ALA A 90 0.60 -7.72 0.64
C ALA A 90 1.88 -7.25 1.35
N ILE A 91 2.91 -8.09 1.31
CA ILE A 91 4.24 -7.81 1.83
C ILE A 91 5.13 -7.31 0.70
N GLN A 92 4.94 -7.88 -0.48
CA GLN A 92 5.70 -7.59 -1.68
C GLN A 92 4.79 -7.65 -2.91
N TRP A 93 5.22 -7.07 -3.99
CA TRP A 93 4.46 -7.01 -5.22
C TRP A 93 5.29 -7.47 -6.43
N MET A 94 4.81 -8.52 -7.09
CA MET A 94 5.34 -8.93 -8.38
C MET A 94 4.87 -7.93 -9.45
N ARG A 95 5.75 -7.06 -9.92
CA ARG A 95 5.45 -6.02 -10.93
C ARG A 95 5.37 -6.53 -12.35
N SER A 96 5.88 -7.71 -12.59
CA SER A 96 5.78 -8.43 -13.85
C SER A 96 4.72 -9.51 -13.77
N TRP A 97 4.71 -10.39 -14.75
CA TRP A 97 3.81 -11.52 -14.80
C TRP A 97 4.54 -12.78 -15.29
N LEU A 98 3.98 -13.90 -14.98
CA LEU A 98 4.37 -15.18 -15.58
C LEU A 98 3.17 -15.79 -16.30
N THR A 99 3.46 -16.61 -17.29
CA THR A 99 2.45 -17.36 -18.05
C THR A 99 2.98 -18.76 -18.31
N GLY A 100 2.14 -19.77 -18.15
CA GLY A 100 2.49 -21.15 -18.49
C GLY A 100 1.50 -21.78 -19.44
N MET A 101 1.92 -22.86 -20.07
CA MET A 101 1.11 -23.62 -21.03
C MET A 101 0.19 -24.62 -20.34
N PRO A 102 -0.87 -25.10 -21.03
CA PRO A 102 -1.69 -26.19 -20.51
C PRO A 102 -0.88 -27.43 -20.10
N GLY A 103 -1.07 -27.86 -18.86
CA GLY A 103 -0.37 -29.05 -18.32
C GLY A 103 1.08 -28.80 -17.91
N GLU A 104 1.60 -27.60 -18.07
CA GLU A 104 2.96 -27.26 -17.64
C GLU A 104 3.06 -27.15 -16.12
N THR A 105 4.23 -27.47 -15.58
CA THR A 105 4.61 -27.12 -14.20
C THR A 105 5.76 -26.15 -14.24
N VAL A 106 5.49 -24.90 -13.84
CA VAL A 106 6.52 -23.87 -13.65
C VAL A 106 7.06 -23.98 -12.24
N SER A 107 8.38 -24.03 -12.10
CA SER A 107 9.06 -24.07 -10.80
C SER A 107 9.74 -22.75 -10.51
N CYS A 108 9.45 -22.21 -9.33
CA CYS A 108 10.10 -21.03 -8.77
C CYS A 108 10.99 -21.44 -7.58
N VAL A 109 11.95 -20.61 -7.27
CA VAL A 109 12.86 -20.79 -6.13
C VAL A 109 12.87 -19.48 -5.32
N GLY A 110 11.69 -19.04 -4.91
CA GLY A 110 11.53 -17.84 -4.15
C GLY A 110 11.15 -16.59 -4.96
N CYS A 111 11.05 -15.48 -4.25
CA CYS A 111 10.77 -14.18 -4.85
C CYS A 111 12.08 -13.55 -5.32
N HIS A 112 12.28 -13.50 -6.64
CA HIS A 112 13.40 -12.84 -7.28
C HIS A 112 14.77 -13.46 -6.92
N GLU A 113 14.91 -14.77 -7.21
CA GLU A 113 16.17 -15.49 -7.03
C GLU A 113 17.29 -14.92 -7.91
N ASP A 114 18.52 -15.03 -7.42
CA ASP A 114 19.73 -14.68 -8.19
C ASP A 114 19.95 -15.71 -9.31
N GLN A 115 19.96 -15.26 -10.56
CA GLN A 115 20.17 -16.10 -11.75
C GLN A 115 21.54 -16.77 -11.79
N ASN A 116 22.50 -16.28 -11.02
CA ASN A 116 23.86 -16.82 -10.96
C ASN A 116 24.05 -17.82 -9.83
N GLN A 117 23.05 -18.10 -9.03
CA GLN A 117 23.10 -19.03 -7.92
C GLN A 117 22.25 -20.27 -8.20
N LEU A 118 22.82 -21.44 -7.91
CA LEU A 118 22.05 -22.67 -7.93
C LEU A 118 21.43 -22.90 -6.55
N PRO A 119 20.11 -23.06 -6.48
CA PRO A 119 19.45 -23.29 -5.22
C PRO A 119 19.88 -24.65 -4.63
N ILE A 120 20.18 -24.66 -3.34
CA ILE A 120 20.54 -25.89 -2.63
C ILE A 120 19.36 -26.86 -2.69
N PRO A 121 19.55 -28.11 -3.19
CA PRO A 121 18.48 -29.09 -3.20
C PRO A 121 17.99 -29.40 -1.80
N LYS A 122 16.71 -29.13 -1.53
CA LYS A 122 16.05 -29.49 -0.26
C LYS A 122 14.71 -30.15 -0.54
N ARG A 123 14.33 -31.07 0.34
CA ARG A 123 13.00 -31.65 0.35
C ARG A 123 12.03 -30.64 0.99
N VAL A 124 10.96 -30.29 0.31
CA VAL A 124 9.95 -29.33 0.79
C VAL A 124 8.57 -29.97 0.83
N LYS A 125 7.68 -29.46 1.67
CA LYS A 125 6.30 -29.99 1.83
C LYS A 125 5.56 -30.02 0.51
N ALA A 126 5.63 -28.95 -0.28
CA ALA A 126 4.98 -28.84 -1.59
C ALA A 126 5.40 -29.93 -2.58
N SER A 127 6.59 -30.57 -2.42
CA SER A 127 7.03 -31.63 -3.31
C SER A 127 6.25 -32.95 -3.13
N ALA A 128 5.57 -33.12 -2.01
CA ALA A 128 4.82 -34.34 -1.66
C ALA A 128 3.31 -34.12 -1.65
N MET A 129 2.85 -32.94 -2.04
CA MET A 129 1.43 -32.55 -1.98
C MET A 129 0.81 -32.49 -3.38
N ALA A 130 -0.52 -32.70 -3.43
CA ALA A 130 -1.29 -32.32 -4.60
C ALA A 130 -1.39 -30.79 -4.70
N PRO A 131 -1.40 -30.23 -5.92
CA PRO A 131 -1.55 -28.79 -6.09
C PRO A 131 -2.86 -28.26 -5.49
N HIS A 132 -2.78 -27.18 -4.73
CA HIS A 132 -3.96 -26.48 -4.22
C HIS A 132 -4.75 -25.83 -5.34
N GLU A 133 -6.06 -25.86 -5.22
CA GLU A 133 -6.97 -25.04 -6.02
C GLU A 133 -7.00 -23.62 -5.47
N ILE A 134 -7.24 -22.63 -6.33
CA ILE A 134 -7.42 -21.24 -5.90
C ILE A 134 -8.72 -21.14 -5.09
N THR A 135 -8.62 -20.68 -3.86
CA THR A 135 -9.77 -20.26 -3.07
C THR A 135 -10.30 -18.95 -3.64
N LYS A 136 -11.46 -19.01 -4.30
CA LYS A 136 -12.07 -17.85 -4.94
C LYS A 136 -12.46 -16.79 -3.91
N PRO A 137 -12.39 -15.50 -4.24
CA PRO A 137 -12.83 -14.43 -3.35
C PRO A 137 -14.36 -14.47 -3.18
N GLU A 138 -14.86 -13.96 -2.08
CA GLU A 138 -16.29 -13.75 -1.90
C GLU A 138 -16.87 -12.92 -3.06
N GLY A 139 -18.04 -13.31 -3.54
CA GLY A 139 -18.66 -12.69 -4.72
C GLY A 139 -18.04 -13.09 -6.06
N GLY A 140 -17.05 -14.00 -6.05
CA GLY A 140 -16.45 -14.57 -7.27
C GLY A 140 -15.27 -13.79 -7.82
N VAL A 141 -14.68 -14.34 -8.89
CA VAL A 141 -13.57 -13.75 -9.63
C VAL A 141 -14.03 -12.47 -10.32
N ARG A 142 -13.23 -11.41 -10.26
CA ARG A 142 -13.58 -10.12 -10.85
C ARG A 142 -12.40 -9.16 -10.96
N SER A 143 -12.54 -8.18 -11.85
CA SER A 143 -11.70 -6.98 -11.85
C SER A 143 -12.12 -6.04 -10.72
N PHE A 144 -11.17 -5.48 -10.01
CA PHE A 144 -11.41 -4.60 -8.86
C PHE A 144 -11.85 -3.21 -9.33
N THR A 145 -12.92 -2.67 -8.75
CA THR A 145 -13.46 -1.35 -9.07
C THR A 145 -13.70 -0.56 -7.80
N PHE A 146 -13.18 0.65 -7.70
CA PHE A 146 -13.31 1.48 -6.51
C PHE A 146 -14.77 1.70 -6.09
N ASP A 147 -15.63 2.04 -7.04
CA ASP A 147 -17.04 2.35 -6.78
C ASP A 147 -17.83 1.16 -6.20
N LEU A 148 -17.44 -0.07 -6.53
CA LEU A 148 -18.13 -1.26 -6.03
C LEU A 148 -17.52 -1.83 -4.75
N GLU A 149 -16.23 -1.60 -4.51
CA GLU A 149 -15.51 -2.27 -3.43
C GLU A 149 -15.13 -1.32 -2.29
N VAL A 150 -14.71 -0.10 -2.61
CA VAL A 150 -14.22 0.87 -1.61
C VAL A 150 -15.29 1.90 -1.27
N GLN A 151 -16.02 2.43 -2.26
CA GLN A 151 -17.05 3.43 -2.00
C GLN A 151 -18.09 2.99 -0.96
N PRO A 152 -18.59 1.75 -0.96
CA PRO A 152 -19.49 1.28 0.08
C PRO A 152 -18.90 1.34 1.50
N VAL A 153 -17.59 1.13 1.65
CA VAL A 153 -16.91 1.29 2.94
C VAL A 153 -16.94 2.75 3.38
N LEU A 154 -16.65 3.68 2.45
CA LEU A 154 -16.67 5.10 2.72
C LEU A 154 -18.09 5.57 3.09
N ASP A 155 -19.11 5.12 2.34
CA ASP A 155 -20.52 5.47 2.55
C ASP A 155 -21.02 5.01 3.92
N ARG A 156 -20.54 3.88 4.42
CA ARG A 156 -20.91 3.39 5.75
C ARG A 156 -20.11 4.05 6.86
N ALA A 157 -18.78 4.11 6.72
CA ALA A 157 -17.88 4.35 7.84
C ALA A 157 -17.32 5.78 7.90
N CYS A 158 -17.34 6.54 6.79
CA CYS A 158 -16.59 7.79 6.67
C CYS A 158 -17.46 9.02 6.44
N ILE A 159 -18.52 8.92 5.63
CA ILE A 159 -19.32 10.09 5.19
C ILE A 159 -20.08 10.79 6.32
N ALA A 160 -20.26 10.15 7.49
CA ALA A 160 -20.86 10.81 8.64
C ALA A 160 -20.09 12.07 9.11
N CYS A 161 -18.78 12.12 8.80
CA CYS A 161 -17.93 13.28 9.07
C CYS A 161 -17.34 13.88 7.80
N HIS A 162 -17.17 13.08 6.76
CA HIS A 162 -16.52 13.41 5.49
C HIS A 162 -17.53 13.57 4.36
N ASP A 163 -18.56 14.40 4.58
CA ASP A 163 -19.70 14.62 3.66
C ASP A 163 -19.53 15.84 2.74
N GLY A 164 -18.40 16.54 2.84
CA GLY A 164 -18.12 17.76 2.08
C GLY A 164 -18.82 19.01 2.60
N SER A 165 -19.56 18.94 3.72
CA SER A 165 -20.21 20.10 4.35
C SER A 165 -19.27 20.96 5.20
N ASN A 166 -18.07 20.47 5.45
CA ASN A 166 -17.04 21.08 6.29
C ASN A 166 -15.67 21.16 5.56
N LYS A 167 -14.61 21.50 6.29
CA LYS A 167 -13.26 21.60 5.72
C LYS A 167 -12.54 20.24 5.57
N LEU A 168 -13.18 19.15 5.97
CA LEU A 168 -12.60 17.82 5.81
C LEU A 168 -12.72 17.33 4.37
N ALA A 169 -11.96 16.33 4.02
CA ALA A 169 -12.05 15.68 2.72
C ALA A 169 -13.46 15.12 2.50
N ASP A 170 -14.02 15.33 1.32
CA ASP A 170 -15.33 14.82 0.92
C ASP A 170 -15.19 13.39 0.38
N PHE A 171 -15.79 12.42 1.06
CA PHE A 171 -15.79 11.00 0.65
C PHE A 171 -17.14 10.52 0.13
N THR A 172 -18.09 11.44 -0.11
CA THR A 172 -19.40 11.07 -0.68
C THR A 172 -19.26 10.55 -2.11
N GLY A 173 -19.96 9.45 -2.41
CA GLY A 173 -20.00 8.88 -3.75
C GLY A 173 -20.77 9.74 -4.77
N GLY A 174 -20.61 9.38 -6.05
CA GLY A 174 -21.39 9.96 -7.15
C GLY A 174 -20.91 11.31 -7.67
N LYS A 175 -20.00 11.99 -7.01
CA LYS A 175 -19.37 13.23 -7.50
C LYS A 175 -18.17 12.88 -8.37
N ILE A 176 -18.16 13.35 -9.61
CA ILE A 176 -17.07 13.10 -10.57
C ILE A 176 -16.30 14.39 -10.82
N ASP A 177 -14.99 14.34 -10.68
CA ASP A 177 -14.12 15.41 -11.11
C ASP A 177 -14.12 15.54 -12.64
N LYS A 178 -14.42 16.72 -13.15
CA LYS A 178 -14.60 16.95 -14.60
C LYS A 178 -13.30 16.84 -15.39
N PHE A 179 -12.17 17.06 -14.74
CA PHE A 179 -10.87 17.04 -15.40
C PHE A 179 -10.34 15.61 -15.55
N SER A 180 -10.30 14.87 -14.45
CA SER A 180 -9.76 13.50 -14.42
C SER A 180 -10.79 12.44 -14.79
N GLY A 181 -12.09 12.72 -14.60
CA GLY A 181 -13.15 11.73 -14.77
C GLY A 181 -13.25 10.72 -13.62
N PHE A 182 -12.50 10.91 -12.55
CA PHE A 182 -12.54 10.06 -11.36
C PHE A 182 -13.52 10.59 -10.31
N GLY A 183 -13.91 9.71 -9.39
CA GLY A 183 -14.70 10.11 -8.22
C GLY A 183 -13.95 11.08 -7.32
N VAL A 184 -14.64 12.11 -6.81
CA VAL A 184 -14.04 13.06 -5.85
C VAL A 184 -13.59 12.33 -4.57
N SER A 185 -14.37 11.37 -4.09
CA SER A 185 -14.04 10.52 -2.94
C SER A 185 -12.72 9.76 -3.14
N TYR A 186 -12.52 9.20 -4.34
CA TYR A 186 -11.28 8.52 -4.71
C TYR A 186 -10.08 9.46 -4.70
N LEU A 187 -10.21 10.64 -5.34
CA LEU A 187 -9.14 11.63 -5.39
C LEU A 187 -8.76 12.14 -4.00
N ASN A 188 -9.75 12.34 -3.13
CA ASN A 188 -9.53 12.79 -1.76
C ASN A 188 -8.95 11.71 -0.85
N LEU A 189 -9.23 10.43 -1.11
CA LEU A 189 -8.68 9.31 -0.34
C LEU A 189 -7.25 8.94 -0.77
N HIS A 190 -6.94 9.14 -2.04
CA HIS A 190 -5.70 8.73 -2.68
C HIS A 190 -4.42 9.27 -2.00
N PRO A 191 -4.34 10.52 -1.47
CA PRO A 191 -3.15 11.02 -0.79
C PRO A 191 -2.75 10.27 0.50
N TYR A 192 -3.66 9.45 1.04
CA TYR A 192 -3.40 8.64 2.25
C TYR A 192 -2.93 7.22 1.94
N VAL A 193 -2.56 6.95 0.69
CA VAL A 193 -2.15 5.62 0.23
C VAL A 193 -0.71 5.66 -0.27
N TYR A 194 0.12 4.77 0.28
CA TYR A 194 1.45 4.52 -0.26
C TYR A 194 1.35 3.48 -1.35
N ARG A 195 1.67 3.88 -2.54
CA ARG A 195 1.67 3.06 -3.74
C ARG A 195 2.79 3.46 -4.68
N GLN A 196 3.14 2.53 -5.55
CA GLN A 196 4.11 2.77 -6.59
C GLN A 196 3.54 3.67 -7.69
N GLY A 197 4.28 4.73 -8.04
CA GLY A 197 3.98 5.55 -9.21
C GLY A 197 4.50 4.92 -10.51
N PRO A 198 4.17 5.52 -11.68
CA PRO A 198 4.61 5.02 -12.98
C PRO A 198 6.13 5.18 -13.21
N GLU A 199 6.76 6.08 -12.49
CA GLU A 199 8.19 6.37 -12.56
C GLU A 199 8.99 5.71 -11.41
N ALA A 200 8.39 4.73 -10.75
CA ALA A 200 9.08 4.01 -9.70
C ALA A 200 10.28 3.22 -10.26
N GLU A 201 11.28 3.05 -9.43
CA GLU A 201 12.51 2.34 -9.78
C GLU A 201 12.22 0.96 -10.34
N ILE A 202 13.06 0.52 -11.29
CA ILE A 202 12.93 -0.79 -11.95
C ILE A 202 13.53 -1.92 -11.12
N GLU A 203 14.27 -1.58 -10.08
CA GLU A 203 14.91 -2.52 -9.16
C GLU A 203 13.87 -3.27 -8.31
N VAL A 204 14.29 -4.33 -7.66
CA VAL A 204 13.44 -5.06 -6.71
C VAL A 204 13.12 -4.13 -5.55
N LEU A 205 11.84 -3.99 -5.24
CA LEU A 205 11.40 -3.18 -4.11
C LEU A 205 11.71 -3.89 -2.80
N ASP A 206 11.99 -3.13 -1.76
CA ASP A 206 12.08 -3.68 -0.42
C ASP A 206 10.71 -4.19 0.07
N PRO A 207 10.66 -5.30 0.81
CA PRO A 207 9.43 -5.72 1.47
C PRO A 207 8.85 -4.59 2.34
N TYR A 208 7.55 -4.40 2.29
CA TYR A 208 6.84 -3.33 3.02
C TYR A 208 7.16 -1.90 2.59
N GLU A 209 7.84 -1.67 1.48
CA GLU A 209 8.11 -0.32 0.99
C GLU A 209 6.81 0.42 0.62
N TYR A 210 5.89 -0.29 0.01
CA TYR A 210 4.54 0.19 -0.34
C TYR A 210 3.46 -0.71 0.28
N HIS A 211 2.24 -0.64 -0.20
CA HIS A 211 1.10 -1.49 0.16
C HIS A 211 0.31 -1.05 1.38
N ALA A 212 -0.73 -1.83 1.67
CA ALA A 212 -1.69 -1.54 2.72
C ALA A 212 -1.05 -1.43 4.12
N SER A 213 -0.07 -2.31 4.42
CA SER A 213 0.56 -2.37 5.74
C SER A 213 1.27 -1.09 6.17
N VAL A 214 1.75 -0.29 5.22
CA VAL A 214 2.52 0.94 5.47
C VAL A 214 1.73 2.21 5.13
N SER A 215 0.58 2.09 4.47
CA SER A 215 -0.23 3.23 4.05
C SER A 215 -0.81 4.01 5.23
N PRO A 216 -0.72 5.35 5.21
CA PRO A 216 -1.27 6.22 6.26
C PRO A 216 -2.74 5.93 6.56
N LEU A 217 -3.57 5.69 5.54
CA LEU A 217 -4.98 5.35 5.71
C LEU A 217 -5.17 4.17 6.68
N ILE A 218 -4.43 3.08 6.47
CA ILE A 218 -4.55 1.88 7.29
C ILE A 218 -4.03 2.14 8.70
N LYS A 219 -2.93 2.86 8.84
CA LYS A 219 -2.38 3.24 10.15
C LYS A 219 -3.37 4.10 10.94
N ILE A 220 -3.96 5.12 10.32
CA ILE A 220 -4.95 6.00 10.94
C ILE A 220 -6.17 5.19 11.43
N LEU A 221 -6.71 4.30 10.59
CA LEU A 221 -7.86 3.49 10.95
C LEU A 221 -7.54 2.47 12.05
N LYS A 222 -6.39 1.81 12.00
CA LYS A 222 -5.95 0.85 13.03
C LYS A 222 -5.68 1.49 14.38
N THR A 223 -5.29 2.77 14.43
CA THR A 223 -5.11 3.51 15.68
C THR A 223 -6.43 4.02 16.29
N GLY A 224 -7.57 3.78 15.64
CA GLY A 224 -8.88 4.09 16.19
C GLY A 224 -9.37 5.49 15.79
N HIS A 225 -9.36 5.82 14.53
CA HIS A 225 -9.86 7.08 13.97
C HIS A 225 -11.32 7.34 14.37
N HIS A 226 -11.50 8.24 15.36
CA HIS A 226 -12.81 8.67 15.88
C HIS A 226 -13.81 7.54 16.23
N GLY A 227 -13.30 6.35 16.59
CA GLY A 227 -14.13 5.21 16.93
C GLY A 227 -14.77 4.51 15.74
N VAL A 228 -14.26 4.74 14.54
CA VAL A 228 -14.67 3.99 13.34
C VAL A 228 -14.21 2.56 13.47
N GLU A 229 -15.16 1.63 13.34
CA GLU A 229 -14.90 0.19 13.29
C GLU A 229 -15.25 -0.34 11.91
N LEU A 230 -14.36 -1.13 11.33
CA LEU A 230 -14.55 -1.78 10.04
C LEU A 230 -14.72 -3.28 10.25
N THR A 231 -15.58 -3.88 9.45
CA THR A 231 -15.72 -5.34 9.35
C THR A 231 -14.52 -5.94 8.64
N ASP A 232 -14.31 -7.25 8.79
CA ASP A 232 -13.21 -7.95 8.08
C ASP A 232 -13.32 -7.79 6.57
N LYS A 233 -14.52 -7.78 6.00
CA LYS A 233 -14.75 -7.53 4.57
C LYS A 233 -14.32 -6.14 4.13
N GLU A 234 -14.60 -5.14 4.93
CA GLU A 234 -14.21 -3.75 4.65
C GLU A 234 -12.71 -3.56 4.78
N TRP A 235 -12.07 -4.19 5.75
CA TRP A 235 -10.62 -4.23 5.83
C TRP A 235 -10.02 -4.86 4.56
N GLN A 236 -10.54 -6.01 4.13
CA GLN A 236 -10.06 -6.67 2.92
C GLN A 236 -10.29 -5.83 1.66
N ALA A 237 -11.41 -5.09 1.57
CA ALA A 237 -11.66 -4.19 0.44
C ALA A 237 -10.60 -3.08 0.36
N LEU A 238 -10.27 -2.45 1.51
CA LEU A 238 -9.23 -1.42 1.57
C LEU A 238 -7.83 -2.00 1.30
N TYR A 239 -7.50 -3.17 1.87
CA TYR A 239 -6.21 -3.82 1.60
C TYR A 239 -6.07 -4.18 0.12
N ASN A 240 -7.07 -4.81 -0.47
CA ASN A 240 -7.06 -5.16 -1.89
C ASN A 240 -6.88 -3.92 -2.77
N TRP A 241 -7.62 -2.85 -2.48
CA TRP A 241 -7.52 -1.61 -3.23
C TRP A 241 -6.09 -1.05 -3.25
N ILE A 242 -5.48 -0.92 -2.09
CA ILE A 242 -4.14 -0.38 -1.95
C ILE A 242 -3.11 -1.31 -2.60
N ASP A 243 -3.21 -2.62 -2.31
CA ASP A 243 -2.29 -3.64 -2.80
C ASP A 243 -2.39 -3.85 -4.33
N PHE A 244 -3.48 -3.43 -4.96
CA PHE A 244 -3.64 -3.42 -6.42
C PHE A 244 -3.17 -2.12 -7.07
N ASN A 245 -2.48 -1.28 -6.33
CA ASN A 245 -1.99 0.02 -6.76
C ASN A 245 -3.09 1.08 -6.91
N ALA A 246 -4.08 1.04 -6.03
CA ALA A 246 -5.19 1.99 -5.92
C ALA A 246 -5.91 2.28 -7.26
N PRO A 247 -6.43 1.27 -7.97
CA PRO A 247 -7.17 1.50 -9.20
C PRO A 247 -8.51 2.18 -8.92
N TYR A 248 -8.96 3.05 -9.83
CA TYR A 248 -10.33 3.56 -9.84
C TYR A 248 -11.24 2.65 -10.67
N HIS A 249 -10.80 2.31 -11.88
CA HIS A 249 -11.54 1.44 -12.78
C HIS A 249 -11.03 0.00 -12.72
N GLY A 250 -11.93 -0.94 -12.48
CA GLY A 250 -11.67 -2.38 -12.67
C GLY A 250 -11.92 -2.84 -14.10
N LYS A 251 -12.45 -1.95 -14.90
CA LYS A 251 -12.54 -2.01 -16.36
C LYS A 251 -12.16 -0.64 -16.88
N PHE A 252 -11.58 -0.59 -18.02
CA PHE A 252 -11.45 0.67 -18.71
C PHE A 252 -12.84 1.30 -18.88
N LYS A 253 -12.96 2.63 -18.81
CA LYS A 253 -14.12 3.37 -19.36
C LYS A 253 -14.11 3.15 -20.88
N ALA A 254 -14.49 1.96 -21.26
CA ALA A 254 -13.91 1.24 -22.35
C ALA A 254 -14.29 1.83 -23.70
N ASN A 255 -15.46 2.40 -23.80
CA ASN A 255 -15.97 2.84 -25.09
C ASN A 255 -15.77 4.34 -25.35
N GLU A 256 -15.27 5.08 -24.36
CA GLU A 256 -15.18 6.54 -24.45
C GLU A 256 -13.76 7.04 -24.74
N PHE A 257 -12.74 6.18 -24.57
CA PHE A 257 -11.37 6.62 -24.74
C PHE A 257 -10.98 6.69 -26.23
N LYS A 258 -10.97 7.90 -26.78
CA LYS A 258 -10.56 8.20 -28.17
C LYS A 258 -11.31 7.40 -29.23
N GLY A 259 -12.56 7.02 -28.97
CA GLY A 259 -13.42 6.33 -29.93
C GLY A 259 -12.93 4.92 -30.32
N VAL A 260 -12.10 4.29 -29.49
CA VAL A 260 -11.62 2.93 -29.74
C VAL A 260 -12.44 1.95 -28.90
N GLU A 261 -12.99 0.94 -29.57
CA GLU A 261 -13.71 -0.16 -28.95
C GLU A 261 -12.75 -1.06 -28.17
N GLN A 262 -12.64 -0.82 -26.86
CA GLN A 262 -11.69 -1.51 -26.00
C GLN A 262 -12.19 -2.92 -25.61
N ILE A 263 -13.48 -3.07 -25.45
CA ILE A 263 -14.10 -4.33 -25.01
C ILE A 263 -13.89 -5.42 -26.06
N SER A 264 -14.22 -5.14 -27.31
CA SER A 264 -14.02 -6.07 -28.42
C SER A 264 -12.56 -6.43 -28.58
N ARG A 265 -11.67 -5.44 -28.46
CA ARG A 265 -10.23 -5.67 -28.56
C ARG A 265 -9.73 -6.61 -27.47
N ARG A 266 -10.15 -6.41 -26.23
CA ARG A 266 -9.79 -7.27 -25.12
C ARG A 266 -10.34 -8.69 -25.32
N THR A 267 -11.59 -8.82 -25.72
CA THR A 267 -12.21 -10.11 -26.01
C THR A 267 -11.45 -10.86 -27.09
N GLU A 268 -11.17 -10.19 -28.22
CA GLU A 268 -10.40 -10.75 -29.34
C GLU A 268 -9.03 -11.28 -28.86
N LEU A 269 -8.29 -10.49 -28.07
CA LEU A 269 -6.98 -10.89 -27.59
C LEU A 269 -7.05 -12.05 -26.59
N THR A 270 -8.05 -12.05 -25.72
CA THR A 270 -8.29 -13.14 -24.76
C THR A 270 -8.60 -14.45 -25.47
N GLU A 271 -9.46 -14.43 -26.46
CA GLU A 271 -9.78 -15.60 -27.28
C GLU A 271 -8.57 -16.09 -28.06
N LYS A 272 -7.84 -15.18 -28.68
CA LYS A 272 -6.69 -15.50 -29.53
C LYS A 272 -5.53 -16.11 -28.76
N TYR A 273 -5.18 -15.56 -27.59
CA TYR A 273 -3.98 -15.92 -26.87
C TYR A 273 -4.23 -16.81 -25.65
N ALA A 274 -5.25 -16.52 -24.86
CA ALA A 274 -5.60 -17.35 -23.71
C ALA A 274 -6.46 -18.56 -24.09
N ARG A 275 -7.09 -18.53 -25.26
CA ARG A 275 -8.05 -19.56 -25.71
C ARG A 275 -9.13 -19.84 -24.68
N SER A 276 -9.55 -18.81 -23.99
CA SER A 276 -10.58 -18.87 -22.95
C SER A 276 -11.61 -17.77 -23.19
N GLY A 277 -12.87 -18.17 -23.14
CA GLY A 277 -14.00 -17.22 -23.22
C GLY A 277 -14.32 -16.65 -21.84
N VAL A 278 -13.46 -15.82 -21.27
CA VAL A 278 -13.77 -15.16 -20.00
C VAL A 278 -14.73 -14.01 -20.26
N ASP A 279 -15.96 -14.13 -19.77
CA ASP A 279 -16.92 -13.01 -19.75
C ASP A 279 -16.72 -12.17 -18.46
N TRP A 280 -15.74 -11.28 -18.50
CA TRP A 280 -15.44 -10.38 -17.40
C TRP A 280 -16.55 -9.37 -17.11
N GLN A 281 -17.43 -9.08 -18.09
CA GLN A 281 -18.63 -8.27 -17.84
C GLN A 281 -19.67 -9.05 -17.02
N ALA A 282 -19.82 -10.35 -17.29
CA ALA A 282 -20.65 -11.23 -16.45
C ALA A 282 -20.09 -11.33 -15.03
N GLU A 283 -18.78 -11.40 -14.88
CA GLU A 283 -18.15 -11.38 -13.55
C GLU A 283 -18.50 -10.12 -12.76
N ILE A 284 -18.37 -8.94 -13.38
CA ILE A 284 -18.74 -7.67 -12.73
C ILE A 284 -20.24 -7.61 -12.39
N ARG A 285 -21.12 -8.04 -13.32
CA ARG A 285 -22.57 -8.10 -13.04
C ARG A 285 -22.89 -9.08 -11.91
N SER A 286 -22.24 -10.23 -11.89
CA SER A 286 -22.41 -11.21 -10.82
C SER A 286 -22.00 -10.66 -9.46
N TYR A 287 -20.89 -9.92 -9.43
CA TYR A 287 -20.43 -9.27 -8.19
C TYR A 287 -21.36 -8.15 -7.74
N ALA A 288 -21.81 -7.31 -8.65
CA ALA A 288 -22.82 -6.27 -8.33
C ALA A 288 -24.09 -6.90 -7.72
N LYS A 289 -24.59 -7.98 -8.32
CA LYS A 289 -25.73 -8.73 -7.80
C LYS A 289 -25.45 -9.36 -6.42
N TYR A 290 -24.25 -9.88 -6.22
CA TYR A 290 -23.83 -10.38 -4.91
C TYR A 290 -23.89 -9.28 -3.85
N LEU A 291 -23.39 -8.05 -4.16
CA LEU A 291 -23.44 -6.90 -3.26
C LEU A 291 -24.87 -6.45 -2.94
N GLU A 292 -25.79 -6.51 -3.92
CA GLU A 292 -27.22 -6.20 -3.69
C GLU A 292 -27.87 -7.13 -2.67
N GLY A 293 -27.44 -8.40 -2.64
CA GLY A 293 -27.92 -9.42 -1.69
C GLY A 293 -27.25 -9.36 -0.31
N GLN A 294 -26.24 -8.49 -0.12
CA GLN A 294 -25.59 -8.35 1.18
C GLN A 294 -26.37 -7.38 2.08
N GLU A 295 -26.41 -7.71 3.36
CA GLU A 295 -26.89 -6.76 4.37
C GLU A 295 -25.99 -5.53 4.35
N LYS A 296 -26.60 -4.35 4.18
CA LYS A 296 -25.88 -3.08 4.24
C LYS A 296 -25.79 -2.68 5.70
N PRO A 297 -24.60 -2.73 6.32
CA PRO A 297 -24.44 -2.26 7.69
C PRO A 297 -24.91 -0.80 7.81
N ALA A 298 -25.58 -0.47 8.92
CA ALA A 298 -25.99 0.90 9.14
C ALA A 298 -24.78 1.85 9.14
N PRO A 299 -24.94 3.09 8.63
CA PRO A 299 -23.89 4.09 8.72
C PRO A 299 -23.43 4.26 10.17
N VAL A 300 -22.15 4.19 10.39
CA VAL A 300 -21.55 4.43 11.72
C VAL A 300 -21.64 5.93 11.98
N LYS A 301 -22.37 6.32 13.03
CA LYS A 301 -22.16 7.64 13.63
C LYS A 301 -21.01 7.48 14.61
N PRO A 302 -19.81 8.00 14.30
CA PRO A 302 -18.72 7.96 15.26
C PRO A 302 -19.22 8.69 16.52
N GLU A 303 -19.13 8.03 17.67
CA GLU A 303 -19.27 8.77 18.91
C GLU A 303 -18.23 9.88 18.85
N LYS A 304 -18.70 11.14 18.91
CA LYS A 304 -17.81 12.24 19.21
C LYS A 304 -17.21 11.91 20.57
N LYS A 305 -16.09 11.19 20.57
CA LYS A 305 -15.24 11.23 21.75
C LYS A 305 -14.87 12.70 21.86
N GLU A 306 -15.61 13.43 22.70
CA GLU A 306 -15.09 14.65 23.25
C GLU A 306 -13.79 14.23 23.90
N TYR A 307 -12.69 14.38 23.15
CA TYR A 307 -11.40 14.45 23.80
C TYR A 307 -11.50 15.66 24.70
N LYS A 308 -12.00 15.43 25.92
CA LYS A 308 -11.82 16.38 27.00
C LYS A 308 -10.32 16.53 26.99
N ASP A 309 -9.86 17.66 26.46
CA ASP A 309 -8.50 18.10 26.61
C ASP A 309 -8.25 18.04 28.12
N LYS A 310 -7.82 16.90 28.62
CA LYS A 310 -7.12 16.89 29.89
C LYS A 310 -5.87 17.67 29.56
N ASP A 311 -5.95 18.97 29.83
CA ASP A 311 -4.79 19.85 29.73
C ASP A 311 -3.66 19.15 30.46
N VAL A 312 -2.75 18.53 29.72
CA VAL A 312 -1.58 17.93 30.31
C VAL A 312 -0.73 19.08 30.82
N LYS A 313 -0.87 19.36 32.12
CA LYS A 313 -0.13 20.45 32.73
C LYS A 313 1.26 19.95 33.13
N VAL A 314 2.27 20.56 32.57
CA VAL A 314 3.67 20.37 32.94
C VAL A 314 4.15 21.68 33.55
N LYS A 315 4.67 21.63 34.80
CA LYS A 315 5.18 22.82 35.50
C LYS A 315 6.26 23.50 34.64
N GLY A 316 6.05 24.77 34.34
CA GLY A 316 6.97 25.57 33.51
C GLY A 316 6.84 25.37 32.02
N TRP A 317 5.80 24.67 31.53
CA TRP A 317 5.48 24.51 30.13
C TRP A 317 4.07 25.08 29.83
N PRO A 318 3.83 25.76 28.68
CA PRO A 318 4.81 26.22 27.73
C PRO A 318 5.69 27.36 28.30
N PHE A 319 6.91 27.47 27.84
CA PHE A 319 7.82 28.56 28.22
C PHE A 319 8.09 29.48 27.03
N ASP A 320 8.32 30.73 27.32
CA ASP A 320 8.68 31.74 26.33
C ASP A 320 10.18 31.74 26.00
N LYS A 321 10.58 32.58 25.05
CA LYS A 321 11.96 32.70 24.62
C LYS A 321 12.92 33.10 25.76
N ALA A 322 12.49 33.97 26.67
CA ALA A 322 13.31 34.45 27.78
C ALA A 322 13.55 33.32 28.82
N ALA A 323 12.50 32.56 29.13
CA ALA A 323 12.61 31.39 29.99
C ALA A 323 13.51 30.31 29.36
N ALA A 324 13.38 30.06 28.04
CA ALA A 324 14.27 29.15 27.32
C ALA A 324 15.75 29.56 27.41
N GLN A 325 16.04 30.85 27.21
CA GLN A 325 17.40 31.39 27.32
C GLN A 325 17.94 31.24 28.76
N THR A 326 17.10 31.46 29.76
CA THR A 326 17.48 31.27 31.18
C THR A 326 17.79 29.79 31.49
N MET A 327 17.03 28.87 30.91
CA MET A 327 17.29 27.43 31.07
C MET A 327 18.60 27.03 30.38
N LEU A 328 18.81 27.48 29.15
CA LEU A 328 20.04 27.22 28.40
C LEU A 328 21.29 27.80 29.08
N ALA A 329 21.22 29.00 29.67
CA ALA A 329 22.33 29.60 30.37
C ALA A 329 22.86 28.79 31.58
N LYS A 330 22.04 27.90 32.11
CA LYS A 330 22.41 26.97 33.17
C LYS A 330 23.20 25.75 32.71
N GLU A 331 23.13 25.45 31.42
CA GLU A 331 23.78 24.27 30.81
C GLU A 331 25.25 24.52 30.42
N GLY A 332 25.72 25.76 30.53
CA GLY A 332 27.08 26.16 30.17
C GLY A 332 27.17 26.41 28.66
N GLU A 333 27.87 25.57 27.92
CA GLU A 333 28.04 25.71 26.48
C GLU A 333 26.72 25.35 25.77
N THR A 334 26.20 26.29 24.97
CA THR A 334 24.88 26.17 24.32
C THR A 334 24.95 25.87 22.82
N LYS A 335 26.13 26.06 22.22
CA LYS A 335 26.41 25.74 20.82
C LYS A 335 27.74 25.01 20.71
N MET A 336 27.79 24.07 19.76
CA MET A 336 28.97 23.30 19.43
C MET A 336 29.06 23.19 17.92
N SER A 337 30.26 23.24 17.36
CA SER A 337 30.49 22.98 15.95
C SER A 337 31.55 21.90 15.79
N ILE A 338 31.29 20.92 14.98
CA ILE A 338 32.23 19.83 14.63
C ILE A 338 32.57 19.99 13.15
N GLU A 339 33.84 19.95 12.81
CA GLU A 339 34.29 19.86 11.44
C GLU A 339 34.37 18.42 11.01
N LEU A 340 33.55 18.04 10.03
CA LEU A 340 33.45 16.66 9.52
C LEU A 340 34.50 16.40 8.44
N ALA A 341 34.81 17.43 7.64
CA ALA A 341 35.86 17.44 6.63
C ALA A 341 36.30 18.92 6.41
N PRO A 342 37.41 19.16 5.73
CA PRO A 342 37.86 20.53 5.46
C PRO A 342 36.76 21.40 4.85
N GLY A 343 36.27 22.37 5.60
CA GLY A 343 35.22 23.32 5.19
C GLY A 343 33.80 22.82 5.44
N VAL A 344 33.58 21.55 5.78
CA VAL A 344 32.23 20.97 6.07
C VAL A 344 32.01 20.88 7.56
N LYS A 345 31.12 21.72 8.09
CA LYS A 345 30.81 21.79 9.52
C LYS A 345 29.43 21.32 9.82
N MET A 346 29.26 20.72 10.99
CA MET A 346 27.96 20.38 11.57
C MET A 346 27.79 21.13 12.89
N ASN A 347 26.77 21.99 12.94
CA ASN A 347 26.46 22.79 14.13
C ASN A 347 25.41 22.12 14.96
N PHE A 348 25.60 22.19 16.29
CA PHE A 348 24.70 21.63 17.28
C PHE A 348 24.24 22.68 18.26
N VAL A 349 23.03 22.53 18.73
CA VAL A 349 22.45 23.31 19.84
C VAL A 349 22.20 22.42 21.04
N ARG A 350 22.39 22.96 22.21
CA ARG A 350 22.13 22.23 23.46
C ARG A 350 20.63 22.21 23.75
N VAL A 351 20.08 21.01 23.96
CA VAL A 351 18.75 20.81 24.49
C VAL A 351 18.88 20.44 25.97
N PRO A 352 18.36 21.27 26.91
CA PRO A 352 18.51 21.03 28.33
C PRO A 352 17.63 19.86 28.81
N ALA A 353 17.98 19.29 29.96
CA ALA A 353 17.09 18.38 30.67
C ALA A 353 15.81 19.12 31.12
N GLY A 354 14.68 18.42 31.07
CA GLY A 354 13.41 19.05 31.45
C GLY A 354 12.20 18.20 31.10
N SER A 355 11.04 18.80 31.27
CA SER A 355 9.76 18.17 30.92
C SER A 355 8.93 19.10 30.06
N PHE A 356 8.26 18.55 29.08
CA PHE A 356 7.37 19.29 28.18
C PHE A 356 6.14 18.44 27.80
N VAL A 357 5.18 19.05 27.16
CA VAL A 357 4.05 18.33 26.58
C VAL A 357 4.39 17.98 25.13
N MET A 358 4.45 16.70 24.85
CA MET A 358 4.63 16.18 23.50
C MET A 358 3.28 15.78 22.92
N GLY A 359 3.06 16.11 21.65
CA GLY A 359 1.80 15.85 20.97
C GLY A 359 0.75 16.94 21.20
N SER A 360 -0.42 16.71 20.59
CA SER A 360 -1.56 17.59 20.66
C SER A 360 -2.86 16.76 20.62
N ASN A 361 -3.85 17.15 21.41
CA ASN A 361 -5.20 16.60 21.28
C ASN A 361 -6.04 17.38 20.27
N ARG A 362 -5.43 18.36 19.61
CA ARG A 362 -6.03 19.20 18.55
C ARG A 362 -5.21 19.02 17.28
N GLY A 363 -5.73 18.31 16.30
CA GLY A 363 -5.04 18.10 15.04
C GLY A 363 -5.13 16.65 14.54
N HIS A 364 -4.16 16.24 13.76
CA HIS A 364 -4.11 14.88 13.24
C HIS A 364 -3.90 13.85 14.36
N SER A 365 -4.49 12.67 14.19
CA SER A 365 -4.40 11.56 15.16
C SER A 365 -2.97 11.15 15.49
N ASP A 366 -2.05 11.38 14.56
CA ASP A 366 -0.62 11.05 14.71
C ASP A 366 0.07 11.85 15.83
N TYR A 367 -0.52 12.98 16.20
CA TYR A 367 -0.02 13.83 17.29
C TYR A 367 -0.68 13.54 18.64
N SER A 368 -1.67 12.65 18.67
CA SER A 368 -2.43 12.32 19.89
C SER A 368 -1.94 11.01 20.53
N PRO A 369 -2.09 10.87 21.85
CA PRO A 369 -2.53 11.89 22.81
C PRO A 369 -1.40 12.84 23.24
N ALA A 370 -1.76 14.08 23.59
CA ALA A 370 -0.82 14.94 24.30
C ALA A 370 -0.42 14.28 25.62
N HIS A 371 0.88 14.18 25.89
CA HIS A 371 1.40 13.54 27.09
C HIS A 371 2.66 14.24 27.61
N LYS A 372 2.95 14.05 28.89
CA LYS A 372 4.19 14.57 29.48
C LYS A 372 5.37 13.73 29.00
N GLN A 373 6.35 14.39 28.38
CA GLN A 373 7.64 13.81 28.03
C GLN A 373 8.74 14.38 28.94
N VAL A 374 9.71 13.54 29.27
CA VAL A 374 10.83 13.91 30.16
C VAL A 374 12.15 13.67 29.45
N VAL A 375 12.91 14.73 29.29
CA VAL A 375 14.32 14.66 28.89
C VAL A 375 15.16 14.55 30.17
N LYS A 376 15.64 13.36 30.46
CA LYS A 376 16.37 13.08 31.74
C LYS A 376 17.75 13.72 31.78
N LYS A 377 18.42 13.84 30.65
CA LYS A 377 19.75 14.45 30.51
C LYS A 377 19.77 15.35 29.30
N GLY A 378 20.36 16.52 29.39
CA GLY A 378 20.55 17.39 28.25
C GLY A 378 21.40 16.70 27.16
N PHE A 379 21.10 17.00 25.89
CA PHE A 379 21.78 16.43 24.73
C PHE A 379 22.04 17.49 23.66
N TRP A 380 22.88 17.15 22.70
CA TRP A 380 23.17 17.98 21.54
C TRP A 380 22.26 17.56 20.37
N MET A 381 21.66 18.52 19.70
CA MET A 381 20.83 18.32 18.51
C MET A 381 21.40 19.13 17.38
N GLY A 382 21.38 18.59 16.17
CA GLY A 382 21.75 19.36 14.98
C GLY A 382 20.91 20.63 14.86
N GLU A 383 21.54 21.76 14.52
CA GLU A 383 20.85 23.05 14.31
C GLU A 383 19.94 23.02 13.09
N ILE A 384 20.29 22.17 12.13
CA ILE A 384 19.53 21.86 10.93
C ILE A 384 19.58 20.34 10.68
N GLU A 385 18.77 19.84 9.76
CA GLU A 385 18.85 18.51 9.22
C GLU A 385 20.22 18.23 8.61
N VAL A 386 20.63 16.96 8.58
CA VAL A 386 21.90 16.55 7.96
C VAL A 386 21.85 16.84 6.47
N SER A 387 22.76 17.70 6.00
CA SER A 387 22.86 18.03 4.57
C SER A 387 23.52 16.88 3.78
N ASN A 388 23.23 16.81 2.47
CA ASN A 388 23.89 15.85 1.58
C ASN A 388 25.42 15.99 1.59
N GLU A 389 25.93 17.21 1.72
CA GLU A 389 27.35 17.46 1.83
C GLU A 389 27.93 16.85 3.11
N GLN A 390 27.28 17.06 4.24
CA GLN A 390 27.66 16.47 5.52
C GLN A 390 27.59 14.93 5.47
N PHE A 391 26.54 14.38 4.88
CA PHE A 391 26.37 12.92 4.78
C PHE A 391 27.46 12.28 3.92
N ARG A 392 27.82 12.91 2.79
CA ARG A 392 28.90 12.45 1.89
C ARG A 392 30.28 12.42 2.53
N THR A 393 30.51 13.14 3.62
CA THR A 393 31.81 13.06 4.32
C THR A 393 32.03 11.68 4.96
N ILE A 394 30.95 10.97 5.26
CA ILE A 394 30.97 9.63 5.87
C ILE A 394 30.71 8.56 4.81
N PHE A 395 29.79 8.83 3.89
CA PHE A 395 29.38 7.96 2.80
C PHE A 395 29.61 8.65 1.44
N PRO A 396 30.82 8.62 0.89
CA PRO A 396 31.17 9.37 -0.33
C PRO A 396 30.30 9.02 -1.54
N GLU A 397 29.84 7.78 -1.62
CA GLU A 397 29.00 7.26 -2.71
C GLU A 397 27.52 7.69 -2.58
N HIS A 398 27.16 8.41 -1.51
CA HIS A 398 25.77 8.83 -1.30
C HIS A 398 25.31 9.78 -2.38
N ASP A 399 24.25 9.41 -3.07
CA ASP A 399 23.49 10.23 -3.98
C ASP A 399 22.03 10.27 -3.53
N SER A 400 21.59 11.44 -3.08
CA SER A 400 20.19 11.62 -2.62
C SER A 400 19.19 11.69 -3.76
N ARG A 401 19.63 11.55 -5.02
CA ARG A 401 18.85 11.69 -6.25
C ARG A 401 17.74 12.74 -6.14
N PHE A 402 17.72 13.70 -7.02
CA PHE A 402 16.63 14.66 -7.10
C PHE A 402 15.38 13.92 -7.58
N ILE A 403 14.54 13.47 -6.65
CA ILE A 403 13.18 13.08 -7.01
C ILE A 403 12.45 14.38 -7.33
N ARG A 404 12.27 14.69 -8.60
CA ARG A 404 11.31 15.71 -9.01
C ARG A 404 9.93 15.25 -8.56
N GLN A 405 9.48 15.76 -7.43
CA GLN A 405 8.06 15.75 -7.12
C GLN A 405 7.39 16.69 -8.13
N LEU A 406 6.81 16.11 -9.14
CA LEU A 406 5.81 16.79 -9.96
C LEU A 406 4.55 16.85 -9.10
N TRP A 407 4.24 18.06 -8.62
CA TRP A 407 2.98 18.40 -7.95
C TRP A 407 1.85 18.46 -8.97
#